data_04d9873a2d6640b13ea5e12797f387f8
#
_entry.id   04d9873a2d6640b13ea5e12797f387f8
#
_cell.length_a   1.000
_cell.length_b   1.000
_cell.length_c   1.000
_cell.angle_alpha   90.00
_cell.angle_beta   90.00
_cell.angle_gamma   90.00
#
_symmetry.space_group_name_H-M   'P 1'
#
loop_
_entity.id
_entity.type
_entity.pdbx_description
1 polymer ?
#
loop_
_entity_poly.entity_id
_entity_poly.type
_entity_poly.pdbx_seq_one_letter_code
_entity_poly.pdbx_strand_id
1 'polypeptide(L)'
;RRRGIPGLGGWFTSREEAGGGPMLDVGVHFLDLSMWLTGFPEPLTASATSHRVFGHRKDYTYLGMWGTTPKPGGPFTVEDLLCGFVRFKGGISLRLEAAWACNSAPSAVVDILGDKGGLHLLPELEFYGQKGGNLIDVKPHLKKISGYVAELEHFLDCIRRRRKPMATGEQGVKVQRIIDALYKSAKLGKEVKV
;
A
#
# COMPACT_ATOMS: atom_id res chain seq x y z
N ARG A 1 2.72 5.82 8.93
CA ARG A 1 2.55 7.06 9.74
C ARG A 1 2.87 6.81 11.20
N ARG A 2 3.16 7.86 11.94
CA ARG A 2 3.49 7.69 13.37
C ARG A 2 2.29 7.84 14.30
N ARG A 3 1.46 8.85 14.12
CA ARG A 3 0.28 9.16 14.96
C ARG A 3 -0.82 9.84 14.13
N GLY A 4 -1.16 9.26 12.99
CA GLY A 4 -2.07 9.88 12.04
C GLY A 4 -3.18 8.93 11.61
N ILE A 5 -4.14 8.65 12.50
CA ILE A 5 -5.34 7.85 12.21
C ILE A 5 -6.39 8.77 11.60
N PRO A 6 -6.77 8.60 10.31
CA PRO A 6 -7.78 9.45 9.69
C PRO A 6 -9.14 9.24 10.32
N GLY A 7 -9.89 10.32 10.57
CA GLY A 7 -11.26 10.27 11.09
C GLY A 7 -11.43 9.42 12.34
N LEU A 8 -10.43 9.43 13.25
CA LEU A 8 -10.41 8.62 14.47
C LEU A 8 -11.75 8.70 15.24
N GLY A 9 -12.34 7.54 15.52
CA GLY A 9 -13.63 7.42 16.20
C GLY A 9 -14.85 7.65 15.30
N GLY A 10 -14.66 7.87 14.00
CA GLY A 10 -15.72 7.97 13.00
C GLY A 10 -15.86 6.70 12.16
N TRP A 11 -16.59 6.80 11.05
CA TRP A 11 -16.86 5.70 10.12
C TRP A 11 -15.59 5.07 9.59
N PHE A 12 -14.54 5.87 9.33
CA PHE A 12 -13.28 5.43 8.75
C PHE A 12 -12.49 4.44 9.64
N THR A 13 -12.78 4.46 10.94
CA THR A 13 -12.18 3.54 11.92
C THR A 13 -13.13 2.43 12.37
N SER A 14 -14.30 2.33 11.74
CA SER A 14 -15.26 1.23 11.90
C SER A 14 -15.04 0.18 10.82
N ARG A 15 -14.76 -1.06 11.21
CA ARG A 15 -14.61 -2.18 10.25
C ARG A 15 -15.91 -2.44 9.47
N GLU A 16 -17.05 -2.25 10.08
CA GLU A 16 -18.37 -2.43 9.44
C GLU A 16 -18.57 -1.45 8.28
N GLU A 17 -18.12 -0.20 8.45
CA GLU A 17 -18.32 0.85 7.46
C GLU A 17 -17.16 0.98 6.47
N ALA A 18 -15.90 0.87 6.95
CA ALA A 18 -14.70 1.07 6.14
C ALA A 18 -14.05 -0.23 5.63
N GLY A 19 -14.44 -1.39 6.17
CA GLY A 19 -13.87 -2.69 5.77
C GLY A 19 -12.52 -3.01 6.40
N GLY A 20 -11.66 -2.04 6.62
CA GLY A 20 -10.32 -2.20 7.18
C GLY A 20 -9.65 -0.88 7.50
N GLY A 21 -8.42 -0.94 7.99
CA GLY A 21 -7.62 0.19 8.42
C GLY A 21 -6.55 0.59 7.39
N PRO A 22 -5.29 0.81 7.83
CA PRO A 22 -4.22 1.32 6.98
C PRO A 22 -3.92 0.46 5.76
N MET A 23 -4.22 -0.84 5.77
CA MET A 23 -4.02 -1.68 4.59
C MET A 23 -4.95 -1.28 3.44
N LEU A 24 -6.22 -0.98 3.73
CA LEU A 24 -7.20 -0.53 2.74
C LEU A 24 -7.08 0.97 2.39
N ASP A 25 -6.56 1.80 3.29
CA ASP A 25 -6.38 3.24 3.03
C ASP A 25 -5.05 3.55 2.33
N VAL A 26 -3.95 3.15 2.92
CA VAL A 26 -2.59 3.51 2.46
C VAL A 26 -1.92 2.33 1.75
N GLY A 27 -2.03 1.14 2.35
CA GLY A 27 -1.35 -0.06 1.87
C GLY A 27 -1.77 -0.47 0.47
N VAL A 28 -3.03 -0.28 0.11
CA VAL A 28 -3.58 -0.59 -1.22
C VAL A 28 -2.84 0.14 -2.33
N HIS A 29 -2.49 1.42 -2.13
CA HIS A 29 -1.77 2.21 -3.13
C HIS A 29 -0.35 1.70 -3.36
N PHE A 30 0.36 1.33 -2.29
CA PHE A 30 1.72 0.77 -2.39
C PHE A 30 1.72 -0.66 -2.94
N LEU A 31 0.70 -1.45 -2.60
CA LEU A 31 0.50 -2.78 -3.17
C LEU A 31 0.23 -2.70 -4.67
N ASP A 32 -0.72 -1.86 -5.10
CA ASP A 32 -1.05 -1.67 -6.51
C ASP A 32 0.16 -1.19 -7.32
N LEU A 33 0.88 -0.17 -6.81
CA LEU A 33 2.11 0.31 -7.43
C LEU A 33 3.17 -0.78 -7.57
N SER A 34 3.38 -1.58 -6.53
CA SER A 34 4.33 -2.70 -6.55
C SER A 34 3.91 -3.76 -7.56
N MET A 35 2.63 -4.10 -7.64
CA MET A 35 2.07 -5.02 -8.61
C MET A 35 2.23 -4.48 -10.04
N TRP A 36 1.96 -3.21 -10.26
CA TRP A 36 2.12 -2.57 -11.57
C TRP A 36 3.58 -2.58 -12.03
N LEU A 37 4.51 -2.18 -11.18
CA LEU A 37 5.95 -2.16 -11.48
C LEU A 37 6.53 -3.55 -11.78
N THR A 38 5.94 -4.60 -11.21
CA THR A 38 6.35 -5.99 -11.41
C THR A 38 5.54 -6.75 -12.47
N GLY A 39 4.61 -6.06 -13.15
CA GLY A 39 3.81 -6.63 -14.24
C GLY A 39 2.63 -7.49 -13.76
N PHE A 40 2.07 -7.24 -12.58
CA PHE A 40 0.93 -7.96 -11.99
C PHE A 40 1.13 -9.48 -11.94
N PRO A 41 2.20 -9.99 -11.29
CA PRO A 41 2.44 -11.42 -11.17
C PRO A 41 1.26 -12.11 -10.48
N GLU A 42 1.09 -13.41 -10.76
CA GLU A 42 -0.01 -14.20 -10.17
C GLU A 42 0.30 -14.49 -8.70
N PRO A 43 -0.55 -14.03 -7.74
CA PRO A 43 -0.35 -14.30 -6.33
C PRO A 43 -0.71 -15.76 -6.01
N LEU A 44 0.07 -16.37 -5.12
CA LEU A 44 -0.11 -17.77 -4.71
C LEU A 44 -0.58 -17.87 -3.26
N THR A 45 0.20 -17.28 -2.35
CA THR A 45 -0.08 -17.34 -0.92
C THR A 45 0.23 -16.01 -0.24
N ALA A 46 -0.45 -15.77 0.88
CA ALA A 46 -0.22 -14.61 1.73
C ALA A 46 -0.11 -15.01 3.20
N SER A 47 0.77 -14.34 3.93
CA SER A 47 0.92 -14.43 5.38
C SER A 47 0.92 -13.03 5.98
N ALA A 48 0.18 -12.80 7.07
CA ALA A 48 0.12 -11.50 7.68
C ALA A 48 -0.15 -11.54 9.19
N THR A 49 0.17 -10.43 9.84
CA THR A 49 -0.27 -10.07 11.19
C THR A 49 -0.92 -8.70 11.16
N SER A 50 -1.94 -8.49 11.97
CA SER A 50 -2.59 -7.19 12.14
C SER A 50 -2.64 -6.82 13.62
N HIS A 51 -2.43 -5.55 13.91
CA HIS A 51 -2.37 -5.03 15.26
C HIS A 51 -3.32 -3.84 15.41
N ARG A 52 -3.99 -3.79 16.55
CA ARG A 52 -4.87 -2.70 16.96
C ARG A 52 -4.44 -2.23 18.35
N VAL A 53 -3.49 -1.31 18.40
CA VAL A 53 -2.77 -0.96 19.62
C VAL A 53 -3.03 0.47 20.07
N PHE A 54 -3.10 1.41 19.13
CA PHE A 54 -3.07 2.84 19.45
C PHE A 54 -4.45 3.52 19.41
N GLY A 55 -5.25 3.25 18.39
CA GLY A 55 -6.46 4.03 18.14
C GLY A 55 -7.57 3.94 19.18
N HIS A 56 -7.56 2.92 20.06
CA HIS A 56 -8.50 2.76 21.17
C HIS A 56 -7.96 3.26 22.51
N ARG A 57 -6.72 3.73 22.57
CA ARG A 57 -6.08 4.19 23.81
C ARG A 57 -6.60 5.57 24.21
N LYS A 58 -6.92 5.74 25.49
CA LYS A 58 -7.33 7.04 26.06
C LYS A 58 -6.18 8.06 26.08
N ASP A 59 -4.93 7.59 26.17
CA ASP A 59 -3.70 8.38 26.21
C ASP A 59 -3.05 8.54 24.81
N TYR A 60 -3.82 8.32 23.74
CA TYR A 60 -3.31 8.42 22.38
C TYR A 60 -2.97 9.87 22.01
N THR A 61 -1.70 10.12 21.72
CA THR A 61 -1.25 11.42 21.22
C THR A 61 -1.53 11.53 19.73
N TYR A 62 -2.58 12.26 19.36
CA TYR A 62 -2.97 12.50 17.97
C TYR A 62 -2.22 13.71 17.41
N LEU A 63 -1.51 13.52 16.29
CA LEU A 63 -0.73 14.58 15.62
C LEU A 63 -1.45 15.26 14.45
N GLY A 64 -2.72 14.92 14.25
CA GLY A 64 -3.49 15.41 13.13
C GLY A 64 -3.40 14.52 11.88
N MET A 65 -4.46 14.54 11.10
CA MET A 65 -4.62 13.83 9.83
C MET A 65 -5.75 14.46 9.03
N TRP A 66 -5.79 14.21 7.72
CA TRP A 66 -6.95 14.53 6.92
C TRP A 66 -8.19 13.77 7.42
N GLY A 67 -9.36 14.27 7.11
CA GLY A 67 -10.64 13.67 7.51
C GLY A 67 -11.40 14.52 8.51
N THR A 68 -12.40 13.94 9.12
CA THR A 68 -13.23 14.60 10.11
C THR A 68 -12.51 14.80 11.44
N THR A 69 -12.97 15.74 12.25
CA THR A 69 -12.50 15.94 13.61
C THR A 69 -12.58 14.62 14.40
N PRO A 70 -11.50 14.23 15.12
CA PRO A 70 -11.52 13.05 15.96
C PRO A 70 -12.70 13.03 16.92
N LYS A 71 -13.32 11.87 17.08
CA LYS A 71 -14.43 11.62 18.02
C LYS A 71 -13.94 10.70 19.14
N PRO A 72 -13.41 11.23 20.25
CA PRO A 72 -12.95 10.40 21.37
C PRO A 72 -14.06 9.46 21.86
N GLY A 73 -13.72 8.20 22.07
CA GLY A 73 -14.69 7.17 22.49
C GLY A 73 -15.55 6.58 21.36
N GLY A 74 -15.42 7.06 20.13
CA GLY A 74 -16.06 6.45 18.97
C GLY A 74 -15.42 5.13 18.55
N PRO A 75 -15.97 4.43 17.51
CA PRO A 75 -15.53 3.10 17.13
C PRO A 75 -14.08 3.10 16.61
N PHE A 76 -13.29 2.15 17.13
CA PHE A 76 -12.00 1.80 16.57
C PHE A 76 -11.89 0.27 16.50
N THR A 77 -12.38 -0.30 15.40
CA THR A 77 -12.50 -1.75 15.19
C THR A 77 -11.63 -2.29 14.06
N VAL A 78 -10.91 -1.40 13.37
CA VAL A 78 -9.90 -1.74 12.35
C VAL A 78 -8.51 -1.85 12.99
N GLU A 79 -7.54 -2.37 12.24
CA GLU A 79 -6.15 -2.35 12.64
C GLU A 79 -5.55 -0.94 12.52
N ASP A 80 -4.48 -0.66 13.26
CA ASP A 80 -3.62 0.52 13.07
C ASP A 80 -2.25 0.19 12.47
N LEU A 81 -1.94 -1.12 12.35
CA LEU A 81 -0.77 -1.67 11.67
C LEU A 81 -1.10 -3.04 11.09
N LEU A 82 -0.70 -3.28 9.84
CA LEU A 82 -0.64 -4.62 9.23
C LEU A 82 0.74 -4.84 8.62
N CYS A 83 1.33 -6.01 8.92
CA CYS A 83 2.54 -6.50 8.28
C CYS A 83 2.22 -7.77 7.51
N GLY A 84 2.75 -7.90 6.28
CA GLY A 84 2.44 -9.03 5.43
C GLY A 84 3.56 -9.45 4.51
N PHE A 85 3.42 -10.67 4.00
CA PHE A 85 4.29 -11.28 3.01
C PHE A 85 3.44 -12.03 1.99
N VAL A 86 3.71 -11.82 0.71
CA VAL A 86 2.99 -12.45 -0.41
C VAL A 86 3.98 -13.16 -1.31
N ARG A 87 3.68 -14.41 -1.68
CA ARG A 87 4.41 -15.19 -2.68
C ARG A 87 3.66 -15.19 -3.98
N PHE A 88 4.39 -15.02 -5.07
CA PHE A 88 3.85 -15.01 -6.43
C PHE A 88 4.47 -16.13 -7.26
N LYS A 89 3.80 -16.48 -8.35
CA LYS A 89 4.32 -17.39 -9.36
C LYS A 89 5.62 -16.82 -9.94
N GLY A 90 6.60 -17.70 -10.20
CA GLY A 90 7.89 -17.29 -10.76
C GLY A 90 8.92 -16.87 -9.71
N GLY A 91 8.67 -17.10 -8.40
CA GLY A 91 9.65 -16.84 -7.33
C GLY A 91 9.67 -15.42 -6.81
N ILE A 92 8.79 -14.56 -7.32
CA ILE A 92 8.64 -13.18 -6.81
C ILE A 92 8.00 -13.22 -5.41
N SER A 93 8.48 -12.37 -4.53
CA SER A 93 7.90 -12.16 -3.20
C SER A 93 7.78 -10.69 -2.87
N LEU A 94 6.77 -10.34 -2.08
CA LEU A 94 6.52 -8.99 -1.60
C LEU A 94 6.46 -9.01 -0.07
N ARG A 95 7.22 -8.14 0.56
CA ARG A 95 7.08 -7.75 1.96
C ARG A 95 6.38 -6.40 2.00
N LEU A 96 5.36 -6.26 2.81
CA LEU A 96 4.62 -5.02 2.96
C LEU A 96 4.34 -4.70 4.43
N GLU A 97 4.24 -3.41 4.71
CA GLU A 97 3.83 -2.86 6.00
C GLU A 97 2.98 -1.61 5.75
N ALA A 98 1.85 -1.52 6.40
CA ALA A 98 0.98 -0.35 6.36
C ALA A 98 0.57 0.04 7.78
N ALA A 99 0.84 1.29 8.18
CA ALA A 99 0.54 1.78 9.52
C ALA A 99 -0.01 3.21 9.50
N TRP A 100 -1.06 3.44 10.26
CA TRP A 100 -1.53 4.77 10.65
C TRP A 100 -0.87 5.25 11.94
N ALA A 101 -0.59 4.32 12.85
CA ALA A 101 0.05 4.60 14.11
C ALA A 101 1.06 3.51 14.47
N CYS A 102 2.29 3.94 14.77
CA CYS A 102 3.38 3.07 15.21
C CYS A 102 4.43 3.90 15.96
N ASN A 103 5.36 3.24 16.64
CA ASN A 103 6.51 3.89 17.29
C ASN A 103 7.74 3.84 16.38
N SER A 104 7.63 4.41 15.19
CA SER A 104 8.70 4.50 14.21
C SER A 104 8.72 5.89 13.56
N ALA A 105 9.80 6.24 12.90
CA ALA A 105 9.83 7.40 12.03
C ALA A 105 8.79 7.22 10.90
N PRO A 106 8.10 8.29 10.46
CA PRO A 106 7.26 8.23 9.28
C PRO A 106 8.11 7.83 8.07
N SER A 107 7.64 6.86 7.30
CA SER A 107 8.27 6.43 6.05
C SER A 107 7.22 6.07 5.01
N ALA A 108 7.59 6.23 3.76
CA ALA A 108 6.87 5.71 2.61
C ALA A 108 7.94 5.32 1.60
N VAL A 109 8.01 4.04 1.25
CA VAL A 109 9.07 3.51 0.40
C VAL A 109 8.55 2.31 -0.39
N VAL A 110 9.02 2.18 -1.63
CA VAL A 110 8.92 0.96 -2.43
C VAL A 110 10.31 0.64 -2.95
N ASP A 111 10.83 -0.53 -2.57
CA ASP A 111 12.07 -1.08 -3.08
C ASP A 111 11.78 -2.29 -3.95
N ILE A 112 12.33 -2.33 -5.16
CA ILE A 112 12.29 -3.51 -6.04
C ILE A 112 13.70 -4.02 -6.21
N LEU A 113 13.92 -5.26 -5.82
CA LEU A 113 15.22 -5.93 -5.88
C LEU A 113 15.16 -6.98 -6.99
N GLY A 114 15.81 -6.71 -8.10
CA GLY A 114 15.88 -7.62 -9.24
C GLY A 114 17.30 -8.09 -9.51
N ASP A 115 17.44 -9.18 -10.27
CA ASP A 115 18.72 -9.75 -10.66
C ASP A 115 19.50 -8.91 -11.68
N LYS A 116 18.82 -8.03 -12.41
CA LYS A 116 19.42 -7.13 -13.41
C LYS A 116 19.52 -5.69 -12.94
N GLY A 117 18.95 -5.36 -11.81
CA GLY A 117 18.95 -4.02 -11.23
C GLY A 117 17.89 -3.86 -10.15
N GLY A 118 17.94 -2.74 -9.46
CA GLY A 118 17.01 -2.38 -8.41
C GLY A 118 16.35 -1.03 -8.66
N LEU A 119 15.28 -0.79 -7.94
CA LEU A 119 14.53 0.45 -7.95
C LEU A 119 14.21 0.84 -6.51
N HIS A 120 14.56 2.06 -6.14
CA HIS A 120 14.06 2.74 -4.93
C HIS A 120 13.10 3.84 -5.35
N LEU A 121 11.93 3.86 -4.75
CA LEU A 121 10.91 4.86 -5.02
C LEU A 121 10.43 5.46 -3.70
N LEU A 122 10.44 6.77 -3.65
CA LEU A 122 10.05 7.59 -2.51
C LEU A 122 11.12 7.65 -1.38
N PRO A 123 11.52 8.89 -1.01
CA PRO A 123 10.98 10.16 -1.55
C PRO A 123 11.47 10.51 -2.94
N GLU A 124 12.55 9.89 -3.43
CA GLU A 124 13.15 10.12 -4.75
C GLU A 124 13.23 8.79 -5.51
N LEU A 125 13.22 8.88 -6.83
CA LEU A 125 13.41 7.71 -7.70
C LEU A 125 14.90 7.49 -7.92
N GLU A 126 15.39 6.30 -7.58
CA GLU A 126 16.75 5.85 -7.84
C GLU A 126 16.74 4.48 -8.50
N PHE A 127 17.60 4.31 -9.50
CA PHE A 127 17.85 3.02 -10.13
C PHE A 127 19.25 2.53 -9.76
N TYR A 128 19.38 1.27 -9.41
CA TYR A 128 20.61 0.59 -9.09
C TYR A 128 20.91 -0.45 -10.17
N GLY A 129 22.11 -0.45 -10.71
CA GLY A 129 22.44 -1.35 -11.80
C GLY A 129 23.93 -1.58 -11.96
N GLN A 130 24.29 -2.17 -13.11
CA GLN A 130 25.67 -2.42 -13.49
C GLN A 130 25.91 -2.06 -14.96
N LYS A 131 27.02 -1.38 -15.25
CA LYS A 131 27.43 -1.05 -16.62
C LYS A 131 28.95 -1.13 -16.74
N GLY A 132 29.44 -1.87 -17.74
CA GLY A 132 30.88 -1.99 -17.99
C GLY A 132 31.66 -2.56 -16.81
N GLY A 133 31.08 -3.47 -16.03
CA GLY A 133 31.72 -4.06 -14.85
C GLY A 133 31.66 -3.19 -13.58
N ASN A 134 31.07 -1.99 -13.65
CA ASN A 134 30.95 -1.08 -12.52
C ASN A 134 29.50 -1.00 -12.04
N LEU A 135 29.29 -0.85 -10.72
CA LEU A 135 27.99 -0.51 -10.15
C LEU A 135 27.66 0.94 -10.52
N ILE A 136 26.40 1.19 -10.82
CA ILE A 136 25.88 2.52 -11.15
C ILE A 136 24.61 2.79 -10.38
N ASP A 137 24.48 4.03 -9.89
CA ASP A 137 23.28 4.59 -9.30
C ASP A 137 22.82 5.74 -10.20
N VAL A 138 21.53 5.74 -10.56
CA VAL A 138 20.95 6.74 -11.47
C VAL A 138 19.77 7.41 -10.80
N LYS A 139 19.85 8.75 -10.66
CA LYS A 139 18.78 9.60 -10.16
C LYS A 139 18.20 10.42 -11.32
N PRO A 140 17.05 10.03 -11.89
CA PRO A 140 16.48 10.76 -13.02
C PRO A 140 15.85 12.08 -12.57
N HIS A 141 16.07 13.14 -13.34
CA HIS A 141 15.37 14.41 -13.18
C HIS A 141 13.99 14.33 -13.84
N LEU A 142 12.97 14.03 -13.05
CA LEU A 142 11.61 13.91 -13.56
C LEU A 142 10.90 15.26 -13.58
N LYS A 143 10.15 15.51 -14.67
CA LYS A 143 9.24 16.66 -14.72
C LYS A 143 8.11 16.45 -13.69
N LYS A 144 7.89 17.45 -12.85
CA LYS A 144 6.75 17.45 -11.92
C LYS A 144 5.45 17.57 -12.71
N ILE A 145 4.55 16.62 -12.50
CA ILE A 145 3.19 16.62 -13.05
C ILE A 145 2.20 16.41 -11.91
N SER A 146 0.97 16.88 -12.10
CA SER A 146 -0.13 16.52 -11.20
C SER A 146 -0.62 15.12 -11.53
N GLY A 147 -0.45 14.16 -10.62
CA GLY A 147 -0.92 12.79 -10.81
C GLY A 147 -2.43 12.73 -11.05
N TYR A 148 -3.22 13.52 -10.32
CA TYR A 148 -4.67 13.59 -10.50
C TYR A 148 -5.09 14.09 -11.89
N VAL A 149 -4.40 15.11 -12.41
CA VAL A 149 -4.68 15.61 -13.77
C VAL A 149 -4.34 14.56 -14.81
N ALA A 150 -3.16 13.94 -14.70
CA ALA A 150 -2.71 12.89 -15.61
C ALA A 150 -3.65 11.67 -15.62
N GLU A 151 -4.15 11.26 -14.45
CA GLU A 151 -5.11 10.18 -14.30
C GLU A 151 -6.43 10.49 -15.03
N LEU A 152 -7.00 11.67 -14.80
CA LEU A 152 -8.24 12.10 -15.45
C LEU A 152 -8.07 12.25 -16.96
N GLU A 153 -6.99 12.86 -17.43
CA GLU A 153 -6.68 12.98 -18.86
C GLU A 153 -6.55 11.60 -19.51
N HIS A 154 -5.83 10.67 -18.87
CA HIS A 154 -5.70 9.30 -19.35
C HIS A 154 -7.05 8.60 -19.46
N PHE A 155 -7.90 8.71 -18.41
CA PHE A 155 -9.21 8.09 -18.40
C PHE A 155 -10.13 8.63 -19.52
N LEU A 156 -10.18 9.96 -19.68
CA LEU A 156 -10.94 10.62 -20.75
C LEU A 156 -10.44 10.21 -22.15
N ASP A 157 -9.12 10.10 -22.32
CA ASP A 157 -8.53 9.66 -23.59
C ASP A 157 -8.87 8.18 -23.88
N CYS A 158 -8.89 7.31 -22.87
CA CYS A 158 -9.35 5.93 -23.02
C CYS A 158 -10.79 5.84 -23.51
N ILE A 159 -11.69 6.68 -22.98
CA ILE A 159 -13.09 6.75 -23.43
C ILE A 159 -13.16 7.22 -24.88
N ARG A 160 -12.52 8.35 -25.21
CA ARG A 160 -12.54 8.95 -26.56
C ARG A 160 -12.01 8.00 -27.64
N ARG A 161 -10.93 7.28 -27.31
CA ARG A 161 -10.26 6.35 -28.25
C ARG A 161 -10.72 4.91 -28.12
N ARG A 162 -11.67 4.60 -27.24
CA ARG A 162 -12.20 3.25 -26.98
C ARG A 162 -11.08 2.24 -26.69
N ARG A 163 -10.08 2.62 -25.90
CA ARG A 163 -8.95 1.77 -25.51
C ARG A 163 -9.01 1.37 -24.04
N LYS A 164 -8.37 0.27 -23.71
CA LYS A 164 -8.26 -0.16 -22.32
C LYS A 164 -7.45 0.84 -21.50
N PRO A 165 -7.86 1.16 -20.26
CA PRO A 165 -7.07 1.97 -19.35
C PRO A 165 -5.80 1.22 -18.91
N MET A 166 -4.80 1.97 -18.44
CA MET A 166 -3.56 1.43 -17.89
C MET A 166 -3.81 0.61 -16.62
N ALA A 167 -4.72 1.09 -15.76
CA ALA A 167 -5.22 0.35 -14.60
C ALA A 167 -6.59 -0.23 -14.96
N THR A 168 -6.72 -1.56 -14.95
CA THR A 168 -7.95 -2.26 -15.31
C THR A 168 -8.69 -2.82 -14.09
N GLY A 169 -9.98 -3.11 -14.25
CA GLY A 169 -10.78 -3.73 -13.19
C GLY A 169 -10.25 -5.10 -12.76
N GLU A 170 -9.72 -5.89 -13.70
CA GLU A 170 -9.11 -7.19 -13.42
C GLU A 170 -7.85 -7.04 -12.53
N GLN A 171 -7.06 -6.00 -12.75
CA GLN A 171 -5.91 -5.68 -11.89
C GLN A 171 -6.37 -5.28 -10.50
N GLY A 172 -7.41 -4.44 -10.39
CA GLY A 172 -8.02 -4.07 -9.11
C GLY A 172 -8.55 -5.28 -8.33
N VAL A 173 -9.22 -6.23 -9.02
CA VAL A 173 -9.66 -7.50 -8.39
C VAL A 173 -8.48 -8.32 -7.87
N LYS A 174 -7.35 -8.36 -8.60
CA LYS A 174 -6.15 -9.07 -8.16
C LYS A 174 -5.55 -8.44 -6.89
N VAL A 175 -5.48 -7.12 -6.82
CA VAL A 175 -5.06 -6.38 -5.63
C VAL A 175 -6.00 -6.68 -4.44
N GLN A 176 -7.31 -6.64 -4.65
CA GLN A 176 -8.29 -6.92 -3.60
C GLN A 176 -8.16 -8.35 -3.06
N ARG A 177 -7.99 -9.36 -3.92
CA ARG A 177 -7.76 -10.74 -3.48
C ARG A 177 -6.54 -10.89 -2.57
N ILE A 178 -5.45 -10.18 -2.86
CA ILE A 178 -4.26 -10.16 -2.00
C ILE A 178 -4.61 -9.56 -0.62
N ILE A 179 -5.33 -8.43 -0.59
CA ILE A 179 -5.74 -7.78 0.66
C ILE A 179 -6.63 -8.71 1.49
N ASP A 180 -7.62 -9.35 0.87
CA ASP A 180 -8.51 -10.30 1.54
C ASP A 180 -7.74 -11.49 2.12
N ALA A 181 -6.75 -12.01 1.38
CA ALA A 181 -5.89 -13.07 1.86
C ALA A 181 -5.00 -12.63 3.03
N LEU A 182 -4.46 -11.39 3.00
CA LEU A 182 -3.70 -10.84 4.12
C LEU A 182 -4.55 -10.72 5.39
N TYR A 183 -5.77 -10.18 5.30
CA TYR A 183 -6.69 -10.13 6.43
C TYR A 183 -7.10 -11.53 6.92
N LYS A 184 -7.39 -12.46 6.00
CA LYS A 184 -7.70 -13.85 6.34
C LYS A 184 -6.54 -14.53 7.05
N SER A 185 -5.31 -14.36 6.57
CA SER A 185 -4.10 -14.87 7.20
C SER A 185 -3.91 -14.31 8.60
N ALA A 186 -4.01 -12.99 8.76
CA ALA A 186 -3.89 -12.33 10.06
C ALA A 186 -4.93 -12.83 11.07
N LYS A 187 -6.17 -13.10 10.62
CA LYS A 187 -7.23 -13.68 11.46
C LYS A 187 -6.96 -15.12 11.85
N LEU A 188 -6.39 -15.92 10.94
CA LEU A 188 -6.15 -17.36 11.16
C LEU A 188 -4.78 -17.67 11.79
N GLY A 189 -3.87 -16.70 11.83
CA GLY A 189 -2.50 -16.86 12.34
C GLY A 189 -1.64 -17.80 11.48
N LYS A 190 -1.96 -17.96 10.19
CA LYS A 190 -1.24 -18.86 9.27
C LYS A 190 -1.27 -18.37 7.83
N GLU A 191 -0.35 -18.89 7.01
CA GLU A 191 -0.36 -18.69 5.57
C GLU A 191 -1.65 -19.23 4.92
N VAL A 192 -2.18 -18.50 3.95
CA VAL A 192 -3.38 -18.87 3.20
C VAL A 192 -3.14 -18.71 1.69
N LYS A 193 -3.93 -19.42 0.88
CA LYS A 193 -3.99 -19.20 -0.58
C LYS A 193 -4.75 -17.89 -0.89
N VAL A 194 -4.29 -17.20 -1.94
CA VAL A 194 -4.93 -16.01 -2.52
C VAL A 194 -6.02 -16.39 -3.49
#